data_de27978a2c6d999ae2e8f2c3b2e37f4d
#
_entry.id   de27978a2c6d999ae2e8f2c3b2e37f4d
#
_cell.length_a   1.000
_cell.length_b   1.000
_cell.length_c   1.000
_cell.angle_alpha   90.00
_cell.angle_beta   90.00
_cell.angle_gamma   90.00
#
_symmetry.space_group_name_H-M   'P 1'
#
loop_
_entity.id
_entity.type
_entity.pdbx_description
1 polymer ?
#
loop_
_entity_poly.entity_id
_entity_poly.type
_entity_poly.pdbx_seq_one_letter_code
_entity_poly.pdbx_strand_id
1 'polypeptide(L)'
;MDNVRNDEILALIEEYKKTASNDVFDAIVAAYTPLMSATAAKLSLELDRVRSEACFGLLKAVTTYDSTRGVTFGAYAKRCIYNHLCDLVRREAAHAPITDEVSVENIAVIDDIDSRLLHEEELETVGKFVRSVLSDFEYKVCILGIRGYKTADIADKLETSAKSVDNAKNRIATKLSREFSRRGGFN
;
A
#
# COMPACT_ATOMS: atom_id res chain seq x y z
N MET A 1 -17.44 15.75 6.11
CA MET A 1 -16.20 16.37 6.59
C MET A 1 -14.95 15.82 5.88
N ASP A 2 -14.96 14.58 5.40
CA ASP A 2 -13.78 13.96 4.77
C ASP A 2 -13.42 14.51 3.37
N ASN A 3 -14.40 15.04 2.63
CA ASN A 3 -14.18 15.55 1.27
C ASN A 3 -13.38 16.86 1.25
N VAL A 4 -13.65 17.79 2.17
CA VAL A 4 -12.94 19.08 2.28
C VAL A 4 -11.45 18.84 2.62
N ARG A 5 -11.18 17.92 3.54
CA ARG A 5 -9.81 17.57 3.94
C ARG A 5 -9.02 16.90 2.80
N ASN A 6 -9.71 16.11 1.97
CA ASN A 6 -9.08 15.48 0.81
C ASN A 6 -8.70 16.51 -0.27
N ASP A 7 -9.55 17.50 -0.52
CA ASP A 7 -9.30 18.57 -1.50
C ASP A 7 -8.13 19.47 -1.06
N GLU A 8 -8.03 19.79 0.22
CA GLU A 8 -6.89 20.53 0.80
C GLU A 8 -5.58 19.79 0.62
N ILE A 9 -5.56 18.49 0.87
CA ILE A 9 -4.37 17.65 0.68
C ILE A 9 -3.98 17.57 -0.81
N LEU A 10 -4.94 17.44 -1.71
CA LEU A 10 -4.66 17.44 -3.15
C LEU A 10 -4.06 18.77 -3.61
N ALA A 11 -4.54 19.90 -3.08
CA ALA A 11 -3.96 21.20 -3.36
C ALA A 11 -2.49 21.31 -2.89
N LEU A 12 -2.17 20.83 -1.68
CA LEU A 12 -0.79 20.78 -1.17
C LEU A 12 0.11 19.89 -2.04
N ILE A 13 -0.40 18.76 -2.50
CA ILE A 13 0.35 17.85 -3.39
C ILE A 13 0.68 18.55 -4.71
N GLU A 14 -0.30 19.21 -5.32
CA GLU A 14 -0.08 19.95 -6.58
C GLU A 14 0.88 21.13 -6.38
N GLU A 15 0.79 21.84 -5.25
CA GLU A 15 1.73 22.89 -4.88
C GLU A 15 3.14 22.34 -4.71
N TYR A 16 3.30 21.24 -3.97
CA TYR A 16 4.59 20.58 -3.79
C TYR A 16 5.21 20.15 -5.12
N LYS A 17 4.43 19.57 -6.03
CA LYS A 17 4.92 19.16 -7.35
C LYS A 17 5.44 20.34 -8.18
N LYS A 18 4.94 21.56 -7.93
CA LYS A 18 5.36 22.79 -8.65
C LYS A 18 6.55 23.46 -7.98
N THR A 19 6.59 23.50 -6.66
CA THR A 19 7.53 24.34 -5.89
C THR A 19 8.66 23.55 -5.24
N ALA A 20 8.46 22.26 -4.99
CA ALA A 20 9.31 21.42 -4.16
C ALA A 20 9.62 22.06 -2.78
N SER A 21 8.66 22.86 -2.24
CA SER A 21 8.84 23.57 -0.98
C SER A 21 8.84 22.61 0.20
N ASN A 22 9.84 22.73 1.08
CA ASN A 22 9.91 21.94 2.32
C ASN A 22 8.74 22.24 3.24
N ASP A 23 8.32 23.53 3.37
CA ASP A 23 7.20 23.90 4.22
C ASP A 23 5.89 23.22 3.79
N VAL A 24 5.66 23.11 2.48
CA VAL A 24 4.50 22.40 1.93
C VAL A 24 4.59 20.90 2.22
N PHE A 25 5.79 20.32 2.08
CA PHE A 25 5.99 18.91 2.41
C PHE A 25 5.79 18.64 3.90
N ASP A 26 6.29 19.53 4.77
CA ASP A 26 6.12 19.41 6.23
C ASP A 26 4.64 19.46 6.63
N ALA A 27 3.83 20.28 5.96
CA ALA A 27 2.39 20.29 6.16
C ALA A 27 1.73 18.95 5.78
N ILE A 28 2.17 18.34 4.67
CA ILE A 28 1.71 17.00 4.27
C ILE A 28 2.17 15.94 5.27
N VAL A 29 3.42 15.99 5.73
CA VAL A 29 3.96 15.08 6.75
C VAL A 29 3.15 15.17 8.04
N ALA A 30 2.86 16.38 8.51
CA ALA A 30 2.04 16.61 9.71
C ALA A 30 0.66 15.96 9.58
N ALA A 31 -0.01 16.13 8.43
CA ALA A 31 -1.32 15.55 8.17
C ALA A 31 -1.28 14.01 8.10
N TYR A 32 -0.17 13.42 7.64
CA TYR A 32 -0.01 11.99 7.45
C TYR A 32 0.77 11.28 8.57
N THR A 33 1.23 11.99 9.60
CA THR A 33 1.92 11.40 10.76
C THR A 33 1.10 10.28 11.42
N PRO A 34 -0.23 10.40 11.63
CA PRO A 34 -1.01 9.29 12.19
C PRO A 34 -1.00 8.04 11.30
N LEU A 35 -1.06 8.21 9.98
CA LEU A 35 -0.99 7.10 9.03
C LEU A 35 0.39 6.43 9.03
N MET A 36 1.46 7.22 9.11
CA MET A 36 2.83 6.71 9.21
C MET A 36 3.02 5.91 10.50
N SER A 37 2.53 6.44 11.64
CA SER A 37 2.57 5.76 12.93
C SER A 37 1.81 4.42 12.90
N ALA A 38 0.58 4.42 12.42
CA ALA A 38 -0.22 3.21 12.29
C ALA A 38 0.44 2.18 11.36
N THR A 39 1.07 2.65 10.26
CA THR A 39 1.76 1.76 9.31
C THR A 39 3.03 1.17 9.90
N ALA A 40 3.82 1.96 10.65
CA ALA A 40 5.02 1.48 11.35
C ALA A 40 4.64 0.45 12.43
N ALA A 41 3.61 0.74 13.24
CA ALA A 41 3.12 -0.16 14.28
C ALA A 41 2.67 -1.52 13.71
N LYS A 42 2.06 -1.55 12.54
CA LYS A 42 1.70 -2.81 11.84
C LYS A 42 2.89 -3.69 11.49
N LEU A 43 4.07 -3.11 11.38
CA LEU A 43 5.32 -3.82 11.12
C LEU A 43 6.16 -4.01 12.40
N SER A 44 5.54 -3.78 13.58
CA SER A 44 6.22 -3.81 14.88
C SER A 44 7.44 -2.88 14.95
N LEU A 45 7.35 -1.73 14.24
CA LEU A 45 8.38 -0.71 14.19
C LEU A 45 7.96 0.51 14.99
N GLU A 46 8.89 1.11 15.73
CA GLU A 46 8.68 2.41 16.36
C GLU A 46 8.84 3.54 15.32
N LEU A 47 7.83 4.44 15.24
CA LEU A 47 7.84 5.52 14.24
C LEU A 47 9.09 6.40 14.38
N ASP A 48 9.51 6.74 15.59
CA ASP A 48 10.67 7.63 15.79
C ASP A 48 11.96 7.03 15.23
N ARG A 49 12.11 5.71 15.31
CA ARG A 49 13.24 4.99 14.69
C ARG A 49 13.17 5.02 13.16
N VAL A 50 11.98 4.89 12.58
CA VAL A 50 11.81 4.73 11.12
C VAL A 50 11.18 5.96 10.46
N ARG A 51 11.10 7.08 11.18
CA ARG A 51 10.41 8.30 10.69
C ARG A 51 10.94 8.77 9.34
N SER A 52 12.25 8.81 9.17
CA SER A 52 12.87 9.24 7.90
C SER A 52 12.45 8.32 6.75
N GLU A 53 12.46 7.01 6.97
CA GLU A 53 12.07 6.03 5.97
C GLU A 53 10.57 6.13 5.65
N ALA A 54 9.72 6.36 6.65
CA ALA A 54 8.30 6.59 6.43
C ALA A 54 8.06 7.89 5.62
N CYS A 55 8.82 8.96 5.90
CA CYS A 55 8.80 10.19 5.11
C CYS A 55 9.25 9.97 3.66
N PHE A 56 10.27 9.15 3.41
CA PHE A 56 10.64 8.79 2.04
C PHE A 56 9.54 8.03 1.31
N GLY A 57 8.84 7.13 1.99
CA GLY A 57 7.66 6.46 1.46
C GLY A 57 6.54 7.45 1.10
N LEU A 58 6.28 8.43 1.96
CA LEU A 58 5.31 9.50 1.73
C LEU A 58 5.75 10.43 0.60
N LEU A 59 7.02 10.84 0.55
CA LEU A 59 7.58 11.66 -0.52
C LEU A 59 7.41 10.98 -1.89
N LYS A 60 7.68 9.68 -1.95
CA LYS A 60 7.42 8.89 -3.16
C LYS A 60 5.94 8.94 -3.54
N ALA A 61 5.03 8.82 -2.58
CA ALA A 61 3.61 8.93 -2.85
C ALA A 61 3.24 10.30 -3.42
N VAL A 62 3.69 11.40 -2.80
CA VAL A 62 3.41 12.78 -3.24
C VAL A 62 3.88 13.01 -4.68
N THR A 63 5.10 12.58 -4.99
CA THR A 63 5.72 12.83 -6.31
C THR A 63 5.11 11.99 -7.44
N THR A 64 4.63 10.78 -7.13
CA THR A 64 4.16 9.81 -8.14
C THR A 64 2.64 9.64 -8.17
N TYR A 65 1.90 10.31 -7.29
CA TYR A 65 0.45 10.21 -7.26
C TYR A 65 -0.20 10.79 -8.52
N ASP A 66 -1.19 10.07 -9.02
CA ASP A 66 -1.98 10.44 -10.19
C ASP A 66 -3.47 10.26 -9.84
N SER A 67 -4.17 11.39 -9.68
CA SER A 67 -5.59 11.43 -9.30
C SER A 67 -6.51 10.80 -10.35
N THR A 68 -6.06 10.68 -11.61
CA THR A 68 -6.87 10.10 -12.70
C THR A 68 -7.04 8.59 -12.58
N ARG A 69 -6.26 7.94 -11.70
CA ARG A 69 -6.29 6.48 -11.52
C ARG A 69 -7.41 5.98 -10.60
N GLY A 70 -8.29 6.84 -10.11
CA GLY A 70 -9.45 6.46 -9.30
C GLY A 70 -9.11 5.90 -7.89
N VAL A 71 -7.91 6.15 -7.40
CA VAL A 71 -7.46 5.76 -6.05
C VAL A 71 -7.25 7.02 -5.22
N THR A 72 -7.75 7.05 -3.98
CA THR A 72 -7.52 8.19 -3.08
C THR A 72 -6.04 8.31 -2.72
N PHE A 73 -5.58 9.55 -2.50
CA PHE A 73 -4.19 9.77 -2.10
C PHE A 73 -3.83 9.05 -0.80
N GLY A 74 -4.74 9.01 0.19
CA GLY A 74 -4.51 8.31 1.45
C GLY A 74 -4.23 6.82 1.27
N ALA A 75 -5.02 6.12 0.45
CA ALA A 75 -4.79 4.71 0.13
C ALA A 75 -3.46 4.50 -0.62
N TYR A 76 -3.13 5.39 -1.55
CA TYR A 76 -1.88 5.33 -2.28
C TYR A 76 -0.66 5.60 -1.38
N ALA A 77 -0.73 6.62 -0.52
CA ALA A 77 0.31 6.96 0.46
C ALA A 77 0.56 5.81 1.44
N LYS A 78 -0.52 5.23 2.01
CA LYS A 78 -0.44 4.05 2.88
C LYS A 78 0.37 2.93 2.23
N ARG A 79 0.10 2.62 0.99
CA ARG A 79 0.81 1.58 0.24
C ARG A 79 2.28 1.93 -0.01
N CYS A 80 2.58 3.17 -0.37
CA CYS A 80 3.96 3.61 -0.61
C CYS A 80 4.79 3.55 0.69
N ILE A 81 4.25 4.04 1.80
CA ILE A 81 4.89 4.00 3.11
C ILE A 81 5.11 2.54 3.54
N TYR A 82 4.08 1.71 3.48
CA TYR A 82 4.17 0.29 3.84
C TYR A 82 5.25 -0.45 3.05
N ASN A 83 5.25 -0.31 1.73
CA ASN A 83 6.24 -0.96 0.88
C ASN A 83 7.66 -0.49 1.20
N HIS A 84 7.84 0.81 1.47
CA HIS A 84 9.15 1.36 1.81
C HIS A 84 9.68 0.83 3.15
N LEU A 85 8.80 0.76 4.16
CA LEU A 85 9.15 0.18 5.47
C LEU A 85 9.41 -1.34 5.37
N CYS A 86 8.66 -2.08 4.58
CA CYS A 86 8.95 -3.49 4.31
C CYS A 86 10.31 -3.68 3.64
N ASP A 87 10.69 -2.80 2.71
CA ASP A 87 12.02 -2.85 2.08
C ASP A 87 13.14 -2.52 3.08
N LEU A 88 12.89 -1.64 4.06
CA LEU A 88 13.80 -1.37 5.17
C LEU A 88 14.03 -2.64 6.01
N VAL A 89 12.95 -3.27 6.48
CA VAL A 89 13.02 -4.49 7.30
C VAL A 89 13.77 -5.61 6.56
N ARG A 90 13.52 -5.78 5.27
CA ARG A 90 14.25 -6.78 4.46
C ARG A 90 15.74 -6.46 4.34
N ARG A 91 16.10 -5.20 4.19
CA ARG A 91 17.50 -4.77 4.15
C ARG A 91 18.20 -5.01 5.49
N GLU A 92 17.55 -4.68 6.59
CA GLU A 92 18.05 -4.92 7.94
C GLU A 92 18.24 -6.42 8.21
N ALA A 93 17.26 -7.24 7.86
CA ALA A 93 17.34 -8.69 7.99
C ALA A 93 18.48 -9.31 7.15
N ALA A 94 18.75 -8.77 5.96
CA ALA A 94 19.83 -9.24 5.10
C ALA A 94 21.24 -8.85 5.62
N HIS A 95 21.33 -7.85 6.50
CA HIS A 95 22.60 -7.39 7.11
C HIS A 95 22.79 -7.87 8.55
N ALA A 96 21.75 -8.50 9.15
CA ALA A 96 21.88 -9.11 10.46
C ALA A 96 22.83 -10.32 10.38
N PRO A 97 23.79 -10.48 11.30
CA PRO A 97 24.54 -11.73 11.40
C PRO A 97 23.53 -12.86 11.64
N ILE A 98 23.73 -13.99 10.95
CA ILE A 98 22.87 -15.16 11.03
C ILE A 98 22.84 -15.65 12.50
N THR A 99 21.92 -15.12 13.27
CA THR A 99 21.49 -15.69 14.54
C THR A 99 20.10 -16.26 14.30
N ASP A 100 19.93 -17.52 14.64
CA ASP A 100 18.85 -18.45 14.26
C ASP A 100 17.40 -18.07 14.66
N GLU A 101 17.04 -16.81 14.91
CA GLU A 101 15.71 -16.48 15.47
C GLU A 101 14.99 -15.24 14.91
N VAL A 102 15.30 -14.76 13.73
CA VAL A 102 14.42 -13.78 13.08
C VAL A 102 13.84 -14.38 11.82
N SER A 103 12.82 -15.22 11.99
CA SER A 103 12.04 -15.71 10.88
C SER A 103 11.26 -14.54 10.27
N VAL A 104 11.52 -14.24 9.01
CA VAL A 104 10.77 -13.30 8.14
C VAL A 104 9.27 -13.66 8.08
N GLU A 105 8.89 -14.80 8.59
CA GLU A 105 7.52 -15.29 8.69
C GLU A 105 6.63 -14.48 9.64
N ASN A 106 7.20 -13.83 10.66
CA ASN A 106 6.43 -13.00 11.60
C ASN A 106 6.00 -11.63 11.04
N ILE A 107 6.46 -11.24 9.86
CA ILE A 107 6.01 -10.02 9.17
C ILE A 107 4.69 -10.26 8.41
N ALA A 108 4.23 -11.50 8.34
CA ALA A 108 3.13 -11.90 7.45
C ALA A 108 1.73 -11.86 8.09
N VAL A 109 1.60 -11.61 9.39
CA VAL A 109 0.30 -11.70 10.05
C VAL A 109 0.09 -10.51 10.99
N ILE A 110 -0.25 -9.37 10.42
CA ILE A 110 -1.03 -8.40 11.18
C ILE A 110 -2.28 -8.13 10.36
N ASP A 111 -3.32 -8.87 10.70
CA ASP A 111 -4.69 -8.59 10.30
C ASP A 111 -5.04 -7.17 10.76
N ASP A 112 -5.64 -6.44 9.84
CA ASP A 112 -6.11 -5.06 10.01
C ASP A 112 -7.29 -5.04 11.01
N ILE A 113 -7.00 -4.96 12.32
CA ILE A 113 -8.03 -4.95 13.37
C ILE A 113 -8.69 -3.57 13.52
N ASP A 114 -8.02 -2.49 13.16
CA ASP A 114 -8.51 -1.11 13.40
C ASP A 114 -9.29 -0.46 12.25
N SER A 115 -9.27 -1.01 11.04
CA SER A 115 -10.20 -0.59 9.99
C SER A 115 -11.55 -1.33 10.03
N ARG A 116 -11.75 -2.21 10.98
CA ARG A 116 -12.93 -3.08 11.06
C ARG A 116 -14.23 -2.38 11.43
N LEU A 117 -14.21 -1.22 12.07
CA LEU A 117 -15.42 -0.64 12.66
C LEU A 117 -16.23 0.31 11.77
N LEU A 118 -15.73 0.71 10.59
CA LEU A 118 -16.47 1.63 9.71
C LEU A 118 -16.66 1.12 8.26
N HIS A 119 -16.07 -0.02 7.86
CA HIS A 119 -16.08 -0.48 6.47
C HIS A 119 -16.21 -2.00 6.32
N GLU A 120 -16.64 -2.75 7.34
CA GLU A 120 -16.77 -4.22 7.24
C GLU A 120 -17.69 -4.65 6.10
N GLU A 121 -18.83 -3.99 5.94
CA GLU A 121 -19.79 -4.32 4.85
C GLU A 121 -19.24 -3.93 3.46
N GLU A 122 -18.58 -2.78 3.34
CA GLU A 122 -17.99 -2.34 2.07
C GLU A 122 -16.76 -3.18 1.70
N LEU A 123 -15.88 -3.48 2.65
CA LEU A 123 -14.71 -4.33 2.44
C LEU A 123 -15.10 -5.77 2.11
N GLU A 124 -16.14 -6.30 2.77
CA GLU A 124 -16.69 -7.61 2.45
C GLU A 124 -17.29 -7.65 1.04
N THR A 125 -17.99 -6.60 0.66
CA THR A 125 -18.58 -6.45 -0.67
C THR A 125 -17.50 -6.35 -1.75
N VAL A 126 -16.46 -5.52 -1.52
CA VAL A 126 -15.31 -5.41 -2.42
C VAL A 126 -14.51 -6.73 -2.48
N GLY A 127 -14.32 -7.38 -1.35
CA GLY A 127 -13.65 -8.68 -1.28
C GLY A 127 -14.40 -9.76 -2.05
N LYS A 128 -15.73 -9.87 -1.87
CA LYS A 128 -16.59 -10.78 -2.63
C LYS A 128 -16.56 -10.46 -4.12
N PHE A 129 -16.59 -9.19 -4.48
CA PHE A 129 -16.48 -8.74 -5.87
C PHE A 129 -15.15 -9.16 -6.50
N VAL A 130 -14.02 -8.82 -5.86
CA VAL A 130 -12.69 -9.19 -6.37
C VAL A 130 -12.55 -10.70 -6.53
N ARG A 131 -13.07 -11.48 -5.57
CA ARG A 131 -13.05 -12.93 -5.62
C ARG A 131 -13.95 -13.51 -6.73
N SER A 132 -15.04 -12.84 -7.08
CA SER A 132 -15.92 -13.27 -8.18
C SER A 132 -15.33 -13.02 -9.58
N VAL A 133 -14.40 -12.06 -9.70
CA VAL A 133 -13.80 -11.64 -10.99
C VAL A 133 -12.48 -12.36 -11.28
N LEU A 134 -11.71 -12.65 -10.22
CA LEU A 134 -10.37 -13.21 -10.33
C LEU A 134 -10.39 -14.74 -10.18
N SER A 135 -9.50 -15.44 -10.91
CA SER A 135 -9.23 -16.85 -10.64
C SER A 135 -8.52 -17.01 -9.30
N ASP A 136 -8.51 -18.21 -8.71
CA ASP A 136 -7.85 -18.49 -7.43
C ASP A 136 -6.37 -18.08 -7.42
N PHE A 137 -5.65 -18.33 -8.51
CA PHE A 137 -4.26 -17.91 -8.66
C PHE A 137 -4.13 -16.36 -8.70
N GLU A 138 -4.95 -15.70 -9.52
CA GLU A 138 -4.97 -14.25 -9.62
C GLU A 138 -5.36 -13.59 -8.28
N TYR A 139 -6.32 -14.18 -7.58
CA TYR A 139 -6.71 -13.71 -6.25
C TYR A 139 -5.56 -13.80 -5.23
N LYS A 140 -4.85 -14.94 -5.17
CA LYS A 140 -3.66 -15.10 -4.31
C LYS A 140 -2.57 -14.09 -4.68
N VAL A 141 -2.28 -13.90 -5.97
CA VAL A 141 -1.33 -12.88 -6.44
C VAL A 141 -1.78 -11.47 -6.05
N CYS A 142 -3.08 -11.17 -6.18
CA CYS A 142 -3.67 -9.87 -5.80
C CYS A 142 -3.49 -9.61 -4.31
N ILE A 143 -3.87 -10.56 -3.45
CA ILE A 143 -3.76 -10.42 -1.99
C ILE A 143 -2.30 -10.25 -1.55
N LEU A 144 -1.38 -11.07 -2.07
CA LEU A 144 0.04 -10.94 -1.75
C LEU A 144 0.60 -9.61 -2.26
N GLY A 145 0.15 -9.15 -3.43
CA GLY A 145 0.52 -7.83 -3.96
C GLY A 145 0.01 -6.67 -3.10
N ILE A 146 -1.22 -6.75 -2.57
CA ILE A 146 -1.80 -5.77 -1.64
C ILE A 146 -1.00 -5.76 -0.32
N ARG A 147 -0.56 -6.93 0.15
CA ARG A 147 0.31 -7.09 1.32
C ARG A 147 1.75 -6.62 1.10
N GLY A 148 2.09 -6.09 -0.09
CA GLY A 148 3.38 -5.48 -0.38
C GLY A 148 4.48 -6.47 -0.80
N TYR A 149 4.18 -7.75 -1.04
CA TYR A 149 5.18 -8.70 -1.53
C TYR A 149 5.64 -8.32 -2.94
N LYS A 150 6.95 -8.46 -3.19
CA LYS A 150 7.53 -8.28 -4.53
C LYS A 150 7.19 -9.49 -5.43
N THR A 151 7.32 -9.30 -6.74
CA THR A 151 7.05 -10.37 -7.72
C THR A 151 7.82 -11.64 -7.45
N ALA A 152 9.10 -11.54 -7.05
CA ALA A 152 9.94 -12.69 -6.71
C ALA A 152 9.39 -13.44 -5.48
N ASP A 153 9.09 -12.71 -4.39
CA ASP A 153 8.55 -13.30 -3.15
C ASP A 153 7.19 -13.98 -3.38
N ILE A 154 6.36 -13.39 -4.26
CA ILE A 154 5.06 -13.98 -4.65
C ILE A 154 5.28 -15.27 -5.45
N ALA A 155 6.26 -15.25 -6.35
CA ALA A 155 6.60 -16.41 -7.15
C ALA A 155 7.06 -17.57 -6.26
N ASP A 156 7.94 -17.31 -5.31
CA ASP A 156 8.43 -18.31 -4.35
C ASP A 156 7.30 -18.86 -3.46
N LYS A 157 6.45 -17.96 -2.90
CA LYS A 157 5.32 -18.35 -2.03
C LYS A 157 4.24 -19.16 -2.75
N LEU A 158 4.08 -18.97 -4.05
CA LEU A 158 3.09 -19.66 -4.87
C LEU A 158 3.71 -20.78 -5.74
N GLU A 159 4.98 -21.10 -5.50
CA GLU A 159 5.74 -22.15 -6.22
C GLU A 159 5.62 -21.99 -7.73
N THR A 160 5.83 -20.77 -8.25
CA THR A 160 5.66 -20.43 -9.65
C THR A 160 6.78 -19.51 -10.14
N SER A 161 6.77 -19.16 -11.45
CA SER A 161 7.76 -18.24 -11.99
C SER A 161 7.36 -16.78 -11.82
N ALA A 162 8.35 -15.90 -11.67
CA ALA A 162 8.14 -14.43 -11.63
C ALA A 162 7.36 -13.95 -12.86
N LYS A 163 7.62 -14.54 -14.04
CA LYS A 163 6.88 -14.24 -15.28
C LYS A 163 5.39 -14.60 -15.18
N SER A 164 5.05 -15.71 -14.52
CA SER A 164 3.65 -16.09 -14.27
C SER A 164 2.94 -15.11 -13.38
N VAL A 165 3.64 -14.60 -12.34
CA VAL A 165 3.12 -13.57 -11.43
C VAL A 165 2.91 -12.24 -12.15
N ASP A 166 3.84 -11.79 -12.99
CA ASP A 166 3.69 -10.56 -13.77
C ASP A 166 2.54 -10.66 -14.78
N ASN A 167 2.42 -11.80 -15.45
CA ASN A 167 1.29 -12.06 -16.33
C ASN A 167 -0.04 -12.04 -15.58
N ALA A 168 -0.08 -12.58 -14.35
CA ALA A 168 -1.26 -12.54 -13.50
C ALA A 168 -1.60 -11.10 -13.09
N LYS A 169 -0.61 -10.27 -12.69
CA LYS A 169 -0.80 -8.85 -12.37
C LYS A 169 -1.44 -8.08 -13.53
N ASN A 170 -0.97 -8.32 -14.75
CA ASN A 170 -1.53 -7.68 -15.95
C ASN A 170 -2.99 -8.12 -16.21
N ARG A 171 -3.29 -9.42 -16.05
CA ARG A 171 -4.66 -9.94 -16.18
C ARG A 171 -5.58 -9.37 -15.10
N ILE A 172 -5.12 -9.29 -13.85
CA ILE A 172 -5.85 -8.69 -12.71
C ILE A 172 -6.21 -7.25 -13.06
N ALA A 173 -5.24 -6.43 -13.46
CA ALA A 173 -5.48 -5.04 -13.84
C ALA A 173 -6.53 -4.92 -14.95
N THR A 174 -6.41 -5.71 -16.00
CA THR A 174 -7.35 -5.70 -17.14
C THR A 174 -8.76 -6.13 -16.73
N LYS A 175 -8.89 -7.21 -15.95
CA LYS A 175 -10.19 -7.72 -15.50
C LYS A 175 -10.89 -6.74 -14.58
N LEU A 176 -10.18 -6.20 -13.58
CA LEU A 176 -10.74 -5.24 -12.65
C LEU A 176 -11.13 -3.95 -13.36
N SER A 177 -10.27 -3.37 -14.21
CA SER A 177 -10.60 -2.16 -14.97
C SER A 177 -11.85 -2.34 -15.84
N ARG A 178 -11.97 -3.49 -16.51
CA ARG A 178 -13.15 -3.78 -17.35
C ARG A 178 -14.43 -3.87 -16.52
N GLU A 179 -14.39 -4.55 -15.38
CA GLU A 179 -15.56 -4.72 -14.52
C GLU A 179 -15.94 -3.40 -13.80
N PHE A 180 -14.97 -2.58 -13.41
CA PHE A 180 -15.23 -1.24 -12.88
C PHE A 180 -15.89 -0.34 -13.92
N SER A 181 -15.39 -0.32 -15.16
CA SER A 181 -16.00 0.45 -16.25
C SER A 181 -17.42 -0.01 -16.57
N ARG A 182 -17.69 -1.33 -16.49
CA ARG A 182 -19.02 -1.89 -16.75
C ARG A 182 -20.05 -1.54 -15.67
N ARG A 183 -19.60 -1.37 -14.41
CA ARG A 183 -20.50 -1.04 -13.27
C ARG A 183 -20.68 0.47 -13.05
N GLY A 184 -20.10 1.33 -13.86
CA GLY A 184 -20.24 2.79 -13.76
C GLY A 184 -19.43 3.45 -12.64
N GLY A 185 -18.43 2.76 -12.11
CA GLY A 185 -17.70 3.21 -10.91
C GLY A 185 -18.50 2.96 -9.63
N PHE A 186 -17.81 2.98 -8.48
CA PHE A 186 -18.51 3.11 -7.19
C PHE A 186 -18.98 4.56 -7.04
N ASN A 187 -20.28 4.81 -7.08
CA ASN A 187 -20.89 6.06 -6.61
C ASN A 187 -20.85 6.09 -5.09
#